data_7b7d9c4d77fc3f0ff7e430ac57dfbf8c
#
_entry.id   7b7d9c4d77fc3f0ff7e430ac57dfbf8c
#
_cell.length_a   1.000
_cell.length_b   1.000
_cell.length_c   1.000
_cell.angle_alpha   90.00
_cell.angle_beta   90.00
_cell.angle_gamma   90.00
#
_symmetry.space_group_name_H-M   'P 1'
#
loop_
_entity.id
_entity.type
_entity.pdbx_description
1 polymer ?
#
loop_
_entity_poly.entity_id
_entity_poly.type
_entity_poly.pdbx_seq_one_letter_code
_entity_poly.pdbx_strand_id
1 'polypeptide(L)'
;MRRDGEHRPETPVNPALQRVLGQPGGQDLLEVLTDGLSGSDLTTLLLEVFRRRADRLSPAEVMRRYRADRFVVPAPVSFTALRRTEDTLISALPDGFEMLVLAPVLPLAAHSAVATVDPRKVIATIRGSEVAADPTNALALEASARRSLALASEPRSRAPVRLAASQRVTRAQQFQGPGMLAHFQIFGLVTAGRDTGNHSFEHQQLNEHLQFAVRALTAAGAQHTQIRLTCLEEASRPIVERMRAGLASLPATSVMEDPDRTTGRAYYTGVCFKIYTGVEGELVEVGDGGFVDWSRRLTGNRKERLLISGFGLERLAETVTPRPRLDQSPAHQKATQSTDSDNCS
;
A
#
# COMPACT_ATOMS: atom_id res chain seq x y z
N MET A 1 -3.28 -15.46 -28.88
CA MET A 1 -2.23 -14.69 -29.57
C MET A 1 -1.28 -14.17 -28.50
N ARG A 2 -0.20 -14.88 -28.24
CA ARG A 2 0.82 -14.52 -27.24
C ARG A 2 1.56 -13.31 -27.78
N ARG A 3 1.66 -12.23 -26.99
CA ARG A 3 2.50 -11.08 -27.33
C ARG A 3 3.94 -11.42 -26.93
N ASP A 4 4.81 -11.31 -27.93
CA ASP A 4 6.25 -11.52 -27.81
C ASP A 4 6.90 -10.47 -26.91
N GLY A 5 7.73 -10.95 -25.95
CA GLY A 5 9.06 -10.42 -25.70
C GLY A 5 9.20 -9.02 -25.13
N GLU A 6 8.60 -8.66 -23.98
CA GLU A 6 9.24 -7.67 -23.11
C GLU A 6 10.27 -8.39 -22.24
N HIS A 7 11.52 -8.19 -22.54
CA HIS A 7 12.67 -8.64 -21.78
C HIS A 7 12.61 -7.98 -20.37
N ARG A 8 11.96 -8.68 -19.41
CA ARG A 8 12.09 -8.29 -17.99
C ARG A 8 13.57 -8.44 -17.64
N PRO A 9 14.23 -7.41 -17.06
CA PRO A 9 15.60 -7.56 -16.60
C PRO A 9 15.67 -8.78 -15.67
N GLU A 10 16.60 -9.69 -15.95
CA GLU A 10 16.83 -10.88 -15.13
C GLU A 10 17.10 -10.42 -13.69
N THR A 11 16.15 -10.65 -12.83
CA THR A 11 16.29 -10.33 -11.41
C THR A 11 17.37 -11.26 -10.84
N PRO A 12 18.35 -10.76 -10.09
CA PRO A 12 19.40 -11.60 -9.51
C PRO A 12 18.76 -12.77 -8.76
N VAL A 13 19.12 -13.99 -9.12
CA VAL A 13 18.54 -15.20 -8.56
C VAL A 13 18.85 -15.25 -7.07
N ASN A 14 17.80 -15.40 -6.24
CA ASN A 14 17.96 -15.47 -4.79
C ASN A 14 18.93 -16.61 -4.41
N PRO A 15 20.04 -16.35 -3.69
CA PRO A 15 20.99 -17.38 -3.32
C PRO A 15 20.41 -18.57 -2.54
N ALA A 16 19.32 -18.33 -1.76
CA ALA A 16 18.62 -19.40 -1.08
C ALA A 16 17.87 -20.31 -2.06
N LEU A 17 17.24 -19.74 -3.10
CA LEU A 17 16.61 -20.51 -4.15
C LEU A 17 17.65 -21.33 -4.93
N GLN A 18 18.79 -20.74 -5.28
CA GLN A 18 19.88 -21.48 -5.92
C GLN A 18 20.35 -22.69 -5.10
N ARG A 19 20.49 -22.53 -3.78
CA ARG A 19 20.85 -23.65 -2.90
C ARG A 19 19.80 -24.78 -2.90
N VAL A 20 18.51 -24.43 -2.99
CA VAL A 20 17.42 -25.43 -3.06
C VAL A 20 17.46 -26.15 -4.42
N LEU A 21 17.53 -25.39 -5.50
CA LEU A 21 17.57 -25.96 -6.88
C LEU A 21 18.81 -26.78 -7.13
N GLY A 22 19.93 -26.48 -6.46
CA GLY A 22 21.18 -27.26 -6.54
C GLY A 22 21.18 -28.57 -5.74
N GLN A 23 20.13 -28.86 -4.94
CA GLN A 23 19.98 -30.18 -4.30
C GLN A 23 19.49 -31.22 -5.30
N PRO A 24 19.85 -32.52 -5.13
CA PRO A 24 19.28 -33.58 -5.94
C PRO A 24 17.73 -33.51 -5.92
N GLY A 25 17.13 -33.49 -7.11
CA GLY A 25 15.66 -33.33 -7.27
C GLY A 25 15.10 -31.93 -6.96
N GLY A 26 15.94 -30.91 -6.71
CA GLY A 26 15.47 -29.57 -6.40
C GLY A 26 14.72 -28.89 -7.54
N GLN A 27 15.20 -29.07 -8.78
CA GLN A 27 14.52 -28.56 -9.98
C GLN A 27 13.18 -29.26 -10.19
N ASP A 28 13.16 -30.60 -10.14
CA ASP A 28 11.94 -31.41 -10.29
C ASP A 28 10.90 -31.04 -9.22
N LEU A 29 11.35 -30.79 -7.99
CA LEU A 29 10.47 -30.34 -6.91
C LEU A 29 9.80 -29.00 -7.23
N LEU A 30 10.54 -28.03 -7.78
CA LEU A 30 9.96 -26.74 -8.16
C LEU A 30 8.92 -26.93 -9.27
N GLU A 31 9.23 -27.70 -10.30
CA GLU A 31 8.32 -27.98 -11.42
C GLU A 31 7.03 -28.68 -10.95
N VAL A 32 7.16 -29.70 -10.10
CA VAL A 32 5.99 -30.40 -9.52
C VAL A 32 5.10 -29.43 -8.70
N LEU A 33 5.71 -28.56 -7.89
CA LEU A 33 4.95 -27.61 -7.05
C LEU A 33 4.35 -26.45 -7.86
N THR A 34 4.93 -26.10 -9.01
CA THR A 34 4.47 -24.98 -9.85
C THR A 34 3.41 -25.45 -10.85
N ASP A 35 3.68 -26.54 -11.57
CA ASP A 35 2.91 -26.95 -12.74
C ASP A 35 2.34 -28.39 -12.62
N GLY A 36 2.92 -29.22 -11.75
CA GLY A 36 2.57 -30.63 -11.64
C GLY A 36 1.35 -30.94 -10.77
N LEU A 37 0.89 -29.98 -9.95
CA LEU A 37 -0.22 -30.16 -9.02
C LEU A 37 -1.37 -29.20 -9.34
N SER A 38 -2.61 -29.67 -9.10
CA SER A 38 -3.75 -28.76 -9.05
C SER A 38 -3.61 -27.80 -7.84
N GLY A 39 -4.25 -26.62 -7.91
CA GLY A 39 -4.22 -25.67 -6.78
C GLY A 39 -4.76 -26.27 -5.47
N SER A 40 -5.73 -27.20 -5.53
CA SER A 40 -6.27 -27.91 -4.36
C SER A 40 -5.27 -28.91 -3.80
N ASP A 41 -4.58 -29.66 -4.67
CA ASP A 41 -3.59 -30.67 -4.25
C ASP A 41 -2.35 -29.99 -3.66
N LEU A 42 -1.88 -28.92 -4.29
CA LEU A 42 -0.80 -28.09 -3.75
C LEU A 42 -1.16 -27.55 -2.37
N THR A 43 -2.36 -27.00 -2.19
CA THR A 43 -2.83 -26.50 -0.90
C THR A 43 -2.84 -27.63 0.14
N THR A 44 -3.34 -28.80 -0.20
CA THR A 44 -3.38 -29.98 0.68
C THR A 44 -1.98 -30.42 1.10
N LEU A 45 -1.05 -30.49 0.14
CA LEU A 45 0.35 -30.83 0.40
C LEU A 45 1.02 -29.80 1.32
N LEU A 46 0.87 -28.52 1.02
CA LEU A 46 1.49 -27.46 1.80
C LEU A 46 0.92 -27.41 3.25
N LEU A 47 -0.38 -27.63 3.43
CA LEU A 47 -0.98 -27.74 4.76
C LEU A 47 -0.33 -28.86 5.57
N GLU A 48 -0.12 -30.03 4.98
CA GLU A 48 0.53 -31.16 5.68
C GLU A 48 2.01 -30.85 5.98
N VAL A 49 2.73 -30.23 5.05
CA VAL A 49 4.11 -29.80 5.28
C VAL A 49 4.19 -28.84 6.48
N PHE A 50 3.32 -27.81 6.52
CA PHE A 50 3.33 -26.85 7.61
C PHE A 50 2.86 -27.46 8.93
N ARG A 51 1.89 -28.37 8.92
CA ARG A 51 1.48 -29.13 10.10
C ARG A 51 2.67 -29.87 10.70
N ARG A 52 3.40 -30.68 9.92
CA ARG A 52 4.58 -31.42 10.38
C ARG A 52 5.69 -30.51 10.91
N ARG A 53 5.85 -29.34 10.31
CA ARG A 53 6.84 -28.35 10.80
C ARG A 53 6.41 -27.70 12.10
N ALA A 54 5.11 -27.40 12.25
CA ALA A 54 4.55 -26.83 13.46
C ALA A 54 4.63 -27.80 14.65
N ASP A 55 4.35 -29.09 14.45
CA ASP A 55 4.42 -30.12 15.47
C ASP A 55 5.81 -30.28 16.12
N ARG A 56 6.86 -29.76 15.46
CA ARG A 56 8.25 -29.80 15.96
C ARG A 56 8.61 -28.60 16.83
N LEU A 57 7.73 -27.60 16.91
CA LEU A 57 8.03 -26.36 17.61
C LEU A 57 7.56 -26.41 19.07
N SER A 58 8.47 -26.10 19.98
CA SER A 58 8.12 -25.88 21.38
C SER A 58 7.57 -24.46 21.60
N PRO A 59 6.80 -24.22 22.69
CA PRO A 59 6.38 -22.86 23.06
C PRO A 59 7.54 -21.86 23.22
N ALA A 60 8.69 -22.31 23.73
CA ALA A 60 9.90 -21.50 23.85
C ALA A 60 10.44 -21.06 22.46
N GLU A 61 10.42 -21.98 21.50
CA GLU A 61 10.80 -21.69 20.11
C GLU A 61 9.85 -20.69 19.45
N VAL A 62 8.53 -20.83 19.68
CA VAL A 62 7.52 -19.87 19.18
C VAL A 62 7.78 -18.50 19.79
N MET A 63 8.07 -18.38 21.09
CA MET A 63 8.38 -17.11 21.75
C MET A 63 9.67 -16.50 21.19
N ARG A 64 10.70 -17.30 20.92
CA ARG A 64 11.94 -16.81 20.30
C ARG A 64 11.66 -16.22 18.90
N ARG A 65 10.86 -16.91 18.08
CA ARG A 65 10.46 -16.42 16.75
C ARG A 65 9.65 -15.14 16.83
N TYR A 66 8.66 -15.08 17.73
CA TYR A 66 7.87 -13.88 17.96
C TYR A 66 8.73 -12.63 18.22
N ARG A 67 9.77 -12.78 19.05
CA ARG A 67 10.67 -11.65 19.38
C ARG A 67 11.58 -11.24 18.23
N ALA A 68 11.87 -12.14 17.30
CA ALA A 68 12.75 -11.90 16.17
C ALA A 68 12.03 -11.47 14.87
N ASP A 69 10.71 -11.69 14.80
CA ASP A 69 9.96 -11.50 13.57
C ASP A 69 9.24 -10.15 13.57
N ARG A 70 9.77 -9.21 12.77
CA ARG A 70 9.21 -7.87 12.60
C ARG A 70 7.76 -7.83 12.08
N PHE A 71 7.27 -8.91 11.51
CA PHE A 71 5.91 -8.98 10.96
C PHE A 71 4.84 -9.27 12.02
N VAL A 72 5.23 -9.78 13.19
CA VAL A 72 4.29 -10.24 14.21
C VAL A 72 4.35 -9.44 15.51
N VAL A 73 5.43 -8.67 15.73
CA VAL A 73 5.53 -7.80 16.91
C VAL A 73 4.61 -6.59 16.78
N PRO A 74 4.04 -6.08 17.89
CA PRO A 74 3.20 -4.88 17.85
C PRO A 74 3.95 -3.66 17.29
N ALA A 75 3.25 -2.82 16.55
CA ALA A 75 3.79 -1.54 16.11
C ALA A 75 3.96 -0.60 17.32
N PRO A 76 5.11 0.12 17.44
CA PRO A 76 5.38 1.04 18.55
C PRO A 76 4.70 2.40 18.32
N VAL A 77 3.38 2.39 18.20
CA VAL A 77 2.57 3.60 17.95
C VAL A 77 1.47 3.74 18.99
N SER A 78 1.04 4.96 19.29
CA SER A 78 -0.07 5.21 20.18
C SER A 78 -1.39 4.79 19.55
N PHE A 79 -2.06 3.78 20.12
CA PHE A 79 -3.39 3.35 19.68
C PHE A 79 -4.39 4.50 19.65
N THR A 80 -4.40 5.35 20.70
CA THR A 80 -5.32 6.49 20.79
C THR A 80 -5.05 7.53 19.71
N ALA A 81 -3.77 7.83 19.42
CA ALA A 81 -3.42 8.76 18.35
C ALA A 81 -3.85 8.21 16.98
N LEU A 82 -3.58 6.93 16.73
CA LEU A 82 -3.97 6.27 15.49
C LEU A 82 -5.50 6.31 15.28
N ARG A 83 -6.29 5.97 16.32
CA ARG A 83 -7.75 6.00 16.26
C ARG A 83 -8.29 7.42 16.01
N ARG A 84 -7.78 8.43 16.70
CA ARG A 84 -8.19 9.84 16.46
C ARG A 84 -7.93 10.27 15.02
N THR A 85 -6.75 9.93 14.49
CA THR A 85 -6.40 10.25 13.11
C THR A 85 -7.35 9.54 12.14
N GLU A 86 -7.62 8.26 12.36
CA GLU A 86 -8.55 7.48 11.54
C GLU A 86 -9.96 8.07 11.56
N ASP A 87 -10.52 8.34 12.74
CA ASP A 87 -11.86 8.92 12.91
C ASP A 87 -11.96 10.31 12.25
N THR A 88 -10.87 11.09 12.28
CA THR A 88 -10.80 12.39 11.58
C THR A 88 -10.86 12.22 10.06
N LEU A 89 -10.14 11.27 9.49
CA LEU A 89 -10.19 11.01 8.06
C LEU A 89 -11.58 10.50 7.63
N ILE A 90 -12.17 9.60 8.41
CA ILE A 90 -13.53 9.09 8.17
C ILE A 90 -14.54 10.26 8.16
N SER A 91 -14.46 11.15 9.14
CA SER A 91 -15.37 12.30 9.27
C SER A 91 -15.21 13.33 8.14
N ALA A 92 -14.05 13.37 7.49
CA ALA A 92 -13.76 14.28 6.39
C ALA A 92 -14.11 13.71 5.00
N LEU A 93 -14.52 12.42 4.92
CA LEU A 93 -14.86 11.80 3.64
C LEU A 93 -15.96 12.59 2.91
N PRO A 94 -15.84 12.78 1.59
CA PRO A 94 -16.90 13.36 0.80
C PRO A 94 -18.14 12.47 0.77
N ASP A 95 -19.30 13.09 0.62
CA ASP A 95 -20.54 12.37 0.38
C ASP A 95 -20.43 11.42 -0.81
N GLY A 96 -21.03 10.24 -0.69
CA GLY A 96 -21.00 9.20 -1.71
C GLY A 96 -19.82 8.25 -1.67
N PHE A 97 -18.87 8.43 -0.76
CA PHE A 97 -17.90 7.38 -0.44
C PHE A 97 -18.50 6.37 0.54
N GLU A 98 -18.40 5.10 0.21
CA GLU A 98 -18.76 3.99 1.10
C GLU A 98 -17.52 3.44 1.79
N MET A 99 -17.55 3.41 3.13
CA MET A 99 -16.51 2.75 3.94
C MET A 99 -16.74 1.25 3.98
N LEU A 100 -15.69 0.49 3.64
CA LEU A 100 -15.72 -0.97 3.64
C LEU A 100 -14.82 -1.56 4.72
N VAL A 101 -15.27 -2.69 5.26
CA VAL A 101 -14.43 -3.58 6.07
C VAL A 101 -13.84 -4.64 5.14
N LEU A 102 -12.56 -4.52 4.85
CA LEU A 102 -11.85 -5.41 3.92
C LEU A 102 -11.37 -6.68 4.61
N ALA A 103 -11.33 -7.79 3.85
CA ALA A 103 -10.65 -9.00 4.29
C ALA A 103 -9.14 -8.75 4.44
N PRO A 104 -8.45 -9.39 5.40
CA PRO A 104 -7.02 -9.23 5.61
C PRO A 104 -6.16 -9.90 4.52
N VAL A 105 -6.79 -10.64 3.63
CA VAL A 105 -6.16 -11.36 2.52
C VAL A 105 -6.87 -11.08 1.19
N LEU A 106 -6.12 -11.17 0.10
CA LEU A 106 -6.60 -11.06 -1.28
C LEU A 106 -6.32 -12.36 -2.04
N PRO A 107 -6.96 -12.59 -3.19
CA PRO A 107 -6.57 -13.67 -4.08
C PRO A 107 -5.08 -13.59 -4.45
N LEU A 108 -4.41 -14.73 -4.58
CA LEU A 108 -3.02 -14.79 -5.03
C LEU A 108 -2.85 -14.01 -6.33
N ALA A 109 -1.78 -13.26 -6.42
CA ALA A 109 -1.42 -12.37 -7.52
C ALA A 109 -2.26 -11.08 -7.64
N ALA A 110 -3.14 -10.74 -6.69
CA ALA A 110 -3.85 -9.47 -6.70
C ALA A 110 -2.87 -8.27 -6.75
N HIS A 111 -1.77 -8.32 -5.99
CA HIS A 111 -0.77 -7.26 -6.00
C HIS A 111 0.16 -7.30 -7.24
N SER A 112 0.48 -8.48 -7.76
CA SER A 112 1.43 -8.60 -8.87
C SER A 112 0.78 -8.52 -10.25
N ALA A 113 -0.36 -9.18 -10.45
CA ALA A 113 -1.06 -9.16 -11.74
C ALA A 113 -1.83 -7.86 -11.97
N VAL A 114 -2.35 -7.21 -10.92
CA VAL A 114 -3.12 -5.96 -11.02
C VAL A 114 -2.20 -4.75 -10.85
N ALA A 115 -1.45 -4.67 -9.74
CA ALA A 115 -0.66 -3.50 -9.38
C ALA A 115 0.83 -3.60 -9.77
N THR A 116 1.25 -4.67 -10.46
CA THR A 116 2.63 -4.89 -10.92
C THR A 116 3.68 -4.87 -9.81
N VAL A 117 3.29 -5.16 -8.57
CA VAL A 117 4.20 -5.30 -7.43
C VAL A 117 4.98 -6.62 -7.55
N ASP A 118 6.26 -6.60 -7.26
CA ASP A 118 7.08 -7.81 -7.20
C ASP A 118 6.51 -8.77 -6.13
N PRO A 119 6.13 -10.02 -6.47
CA PRO A 119 5.54 -10.98 -5.52
C PRO A 119 6.38 -11.21 -4.27
N ARG A 120 7.71 -11.02 -4.34
CA ARG A 120 8.62 -11.13 -3.19
C ARG A 120 8.43 -10.05 -2.14
N LYS A 121 7.72 -8.97 -2.46
CA LYS A 121 7.38 -7.87 -1.54
C LYS A 121 6.05 -8.10 -0.80
N VAL A 122 5.37 -9.21 -1.10
CA VAL A 122 4.06 -9.57 -0.54
C VAL A 122 4.18 -10.89 0.23
N ILE A 123 3.40 -11.06 1.27
CA ILE A 123 3.34 -12.31 2.03
C ILE A 123 2.26 -13.20 1.42
N ALA A 124 2.67 -14.24 0.71
CA ALA A 124 1.75 -15.26 0.21
C ALA A 124 1.36 -16.24 1.32
N THR A 125 0.13 -16.74 1.27
CA THR A 125 -0.36 -17.80 2.16
C THR A 125 -0.39 -19.14 1.41
N ILE A 126 -0.50 -20.24 2.19
CA ILE A 126 -0.59 -21.58 1.62
C ILE A 126 -1.98 -21.91 1.01
N ARG A 127 -2.95 -21.00 1.12
CA ARG A 127 -4.34 -21.21 0.63
C ARG A 127 -4.66 -20.45 -0.66
N GLY A 128 -3.66 -20.18 -1.49
CA GLY A 128 -3.88 -19.46 -2.76
C GLY A 128 -4.34 -18.02 -2.55
N SER A 129 -3.90 -17.40 -1.47
CA SER A 129 -4.14 -16.00 -1.16
C SER A 129 -2.85 -15.30 -0.72
N GLU A 130 -2.90 -13.99 -0.62
CA GLU A 130 -1.79 -13.17 -0.14
C GLU A 130 -2.30 -12.15 0.89
N VAL A 131 -1.46 -11.81 1.84
CA VAL A 131 -1.79 -10.81 2.86
C VAL A 131 -1.88 -9.43 2.22
N ALA A 132 -2.86 -8.64 2.62
CA ALA A 132 -3.03 -7.29 2.10
C ALA A 132 -1.76 -6.45 2.33
N ALA A 133 -1.18 -5.94 1.25
CA ALA A 133 -0.04 -5.04 1.26
C ALA A 133 -0.43 -3.58 0.98
N ASP A 134 -1.66 -3.38 0.46
CA ASP A 134 -2.26 -2.08 0.20
C ASP A 134 -3.78 -2.23 0.07
N PRO A 135 -4.61 -1.45 0.80
CA PRO A 135 -6.06 -1.54 0.70
C PRO A 135 -6.60 -1.14 -0.67
N THR A 136 -5.89 -0.30 -1.42
CA THR A 136 -6.34 0.16 -2.74
C THR A 136 -6.44 -0.99 -3.75
N ASN A 137 -5.68 -2.08 -3.58
CA ASN A 137 -5.84 -3.27 -4.42
C ASN A 137 -7.16 -3.99 -4.17
N ALA A 138 -7.53 -4.21 -2.91
CA ALA A 138 -8.82 -4.81 -2.56
C ALA A 138 -9.99 -3.91 -2.98
N LEU A 139 -9.87 -2.61 -2.72
CA LEU A 139 -10.86 -1.61 -3.15
C LEU A 139 -11.01 -1.57 -4.68
N ALA A 140 -9.91 -1.72 -5.42
CA ALA A 140 -9.94 -1.76 -6.89
C ALA A 140 -10.65 -3.00 -7.43
N LEU A 141 -10.44 -4.16 -6.81
CA LEU A 141 -11.17 -5.39 -7.15
C LEU A 141 -12.68 -5.22 -6.91
N GLU A 142 -13.07 -4.75 -5.74
CA GLU A 142 -14.47 -4.51 -5.38
C GLU A 142 -15.11 -3.45 -6.27
N ALA A 143 -14.46 -2.32 -6.48
CA ALA A 143 -14.95 -1.27 -7.36
C ALA A 143 -15.14 -1.76 -8.80
N SER A 144 -14.21 -2.59 -9.30
CA SER A 144 -14.30 -3.18 -10.64
C SER A 144 -15.43 -4.20 -10.73
N ALA A 145 -15.68 -5.00 -9.69
CA ALA A 145 -16.80 -5.92 -9.61
C ALA A 145 -18.14 -5.16 -9.65
N ARG A 146 -18.28 -4.11 -8.83
CA ARG A 146 -19.50 -3.25 -8.82
C ARG A 146 -19.70 -2.53 -10.15
N ARG A 147 -18.62 -2.03 -10.77
CA ARG A 147 -18.71 -1.42 -12.11
C ARG A 147 -19.15 -2.44 -13.17
N SER A 148 -18.67 -3.67 -13.11
CA SER A 148 -19.09 -4.74 -14.03
C SER A 148 -20.58 -5.04 -13.90
N LEU A 149 -21.12 -5.11 -12.67
CA LEU A 149 -22.54 -5.29 -12.41
C LEU A 149 -23.37 -4.11 -12.93
N ALA A 150 -22.94 -2.87 -12.67
CA ALA A 150 -23.61 -1.67 -13.15
C ALA A 150 -23.63 -1.62 -14.69
N LEU A 151 -22.53 -2.00 -15.35
CA LEU A 151 -22.45 -2.03 -16.81
C LEU A 151 -23.25 -3.17 -17.45
N ALA A 152 -23.47 -4.27 -16.73
CA ALA A 152 -24.35 -5.35 -17.20
C ALA A 152 -25.82 -4.89 -17.24
N SER A 153 -26.23 -4.06 -16.27
CA SER A 153 -27.57 -3.49 -16.21
C SER A 153 -27.72 -2.27 -17.10
N GLU A 154 -26.72 -1.40 -17.13
CA GLU A 154 -26.68 -0.16 -17.90
C GLU A 154 -25.33 -0.01 -18.62
N PRO A 155 -25.18 -0.45 -19.88
CA PRO A 155 -23.89 -0.51 -20.58
C PRO A 155 -23.15 0.84 -20.75
N ARG A 156 -23.85 1.96 -20.54
CA ARG A 156 -23.29 3.31 -20.61
C ARG A 156 -23.30 4.04 -19.28
N SER A 157 -23.49 3.33 -18.18
CA SER A 157 -23.53 3.94 -16.84
C SER A 157 -22.28 4.79 -16.58
N ARG A 158 -22.53 6.03 -16.16
CA ARG A 158 -21.52 7.02 -15.79
C ARG A 158 -21.37 7.18 -14.27
N ALA A 159 -22.26 6.55 -13.51
CA ALA A 159 -22.22 6.63 -12.05
C ALA A 159 -20.90 6.08 -11.53
N PRO A 160 -20.11 6.88 -10.81
CA PRO A 160 -18.86 6.41 -10.25
C PRO A 160 -19.12 5.51 -9.04
N VAL A 161 -18.24 4.55 -8.81
CA VAL A 161 -18.14 3.77 -7.57
C VAL A 161 -17.03 4.39 -6.72
N ARG A 162 -17.39 4.85 -5.54
CA ARG A 162 -16.49 5.51 -4.58
C ARG A 162 -16.39 4.67 -3.31
N LEU A 163 -15.22 4.14 -3.03
CA LEU A 163 -14.99 3.25 -1.89
C LEU A 163 -13.80 3.74 -1.08
N ALA A 164 -13.89 3.55 0.23
CA ALA A 164 -12.79 3.81 1.14
C ALA A 164 -12.66 2.67 2.15
N ALA A 165 -11.45 2.49 2.68
CA ALA A 165 -11.20 1.55 3.76
C ALA A 165 -10.01 2.01 4.58
N SER A 166 -10.02 1.69 5.87
CA SER A 166 -8.85 1.75 6.73
C SER A 166 -8.42 0.33 7.04
N GLN A 167 -7.21 -0.04 6.64
CA GLN A 167 -6.75 -1.43 6.76
C GLN A 167 -5.31 -1.50 7.24
N ARG A 168 -5.06 -2.38 8.21
CA ARG A 168 -3.70 -2.76 8.57
C ARG A 168 -3.15 -3.69 7.51
N VAL A 169 -2.00 -3.33 6.96
CA VAL A 169 -1.34 -4.03 5.87
C VAL A 169 0.05 -4.48 6.26
N THR A 170 0.61 -5.45 5.52
CA THR A 170 1.95 -5.97 5.77
C THR A 170 2.76 -5.97 4.48
N ARG A 171 3.98 -5.42 4.53
CA ARG A 171 4.90 -5.42 3.38
C ARG A 171 6.17 -6.18 3.72
N ALA A 172 6.47 -7.21 2.91
CA ALA A 172 7.67 -8.03 3.09
C ALA A 172 8.97 -7.27 2.75
N GLN A 173 8.87 -6.16 2.03
CA GLN A 173 10.01 -5.30 1.71
C GLN A 173 10.68 -4.78 2.98
N GLN A 174 12.01 -4.84 3.03
CA GLN A 174 12.78 -4.17 4.08
C GLN A 174 12.84 -2.67 3.78
N PHE A 175 12.32 -1.90 4.69
CA PHE A 175 12.52 -0.45 4.71
C PHE A 175 13.56 -0.13 5.77
N GLN A 176 14.47 0.80 5.45
CA GLN A 176 15.46 1.33 6.40
C GLN A 176 15.08 2.77 6.71
N GLY A 177 15.03 3.11 7.99
CA GLY A 177 14.75 4.47 8.45
C GLY A 177 13.82 4.54 9.66
N PRO A 178 13.79 5.65 10.38
CA PRO A 178 12.89 5.89 11.51
C PRO A 178 11.42 5.79 11.05
N GLY A 179 10.56 5.16 11.86
CA GLY A 179 9.13 5.02 11.58
C GLY A 179 8.76 4.03 10.46
N MET A 180 9.74 3.27 9.92
CA MET A 180 9.48 2.26 8.89
C MET A 180 9.09 0.93 9.54
N LEU A 181 7.79 0.62 9.48
CA LEU A 181 7.19 -0.58 10.06
C LEU A 181 6.97 -1.66 8.99
N ALA A 182 7.04 -2.94 9.40
CA ALA A 182 6.71 -4.05 8.50
C ALA A 182 5.20 -4.18 8.27
N HIS A 183 4.40 -3.73 9.22
CA HIS A 183 2.96 -3.63 9.11
C HIS A 183 2.49 -2.27 9.66
N PHE A 184 1.54 -1.66 8.99
CA PHE A 184 1.04 -0.32 9.30
C PHE A 184 -0.37 -0.14 8.77
N GLN A 185 -1.05 0.91 9.22
CA GLN A 185 -2.41 1.22 8.82
C GLN A 185 -2.40 2.18 7.62
N ILE A 186 -3.15 1.84 6.58
CA ILE A 186 -3.40 2.73 5.44
C ILE A 186 -4.89 3.06 5.39
N PHE A 187 -5.19 4.34 5.24
CA PHE A 187 -6.50 4.82 4.84
C PHE A 187 -6.50 4.97 3.32
N GLY A 188 -7.21 4.08 2.63
CA GLY A 188 -7.26 4.03 1.17
C GLY A 188 -8.59 4.53 0.62
N LEU A 189 -8.54 5.22 -0.51
CA LEU A 189 -9.71 5.65 -1.29
C LEU A 189 -9.54 5.20 -2.73
N VAL A 190 -10.64 4.81 -3.36
CA VAL A 190 -10.70 4.59 -4.81
C VAL A 190 -11.97 5.20 -5.40
N THR A 191 -11.84 5.74 -6.60
CA THR A 191 -12.98 6.11 -7.43
C THR A 191 -12.86 5.44 -8.79
N ALA A 192 -13.77 4.53 -9.08
CA ALA A 192 -13.88 3.87 -10.37
C ALA A 192 -15.05 4.45 -11.16
N GLY A 193 -14.90 4.62 -12.46
CA GLY A 193 -15.96 5.12 -13.31
C GLY A 193 -15.57 5.14 -14.79
N ARG A 194 -16.43 5.77 -15.59
CA ARG A 194 -16.26 5.79 -17.04
C ARG A 194 -15.64 7.10 -17.51
N ASP A 195 -14.72 7.01 -18.45
CA ASP A 195 -14.26 8.14 -19.23
C ASP A 195 -15.43 8.84 -19.92
N THR A 196 -15.60 10.11 -19.64
CA THR A 196 -16.66 10.96 -20.20
C THR A 196 -16.15 11.91 -21.29
N GLY A 197 -14.89 11.80 -21.65
CA GLY A 197 -14.21 12.65 -22.63
C GLY A 197 -13.59 13.91 -22.00
N ASN A 198 -12.65 14.53 -22.72
CA ASN A 198 -12.00 15.77 -22.33
C ASN A 198 -11.39 15.77 -20.93
N HIS A 199 -10.93 14.61 -20.45
CA HIS A 199 -10.41 14.41 -19.09
C HIS A 199 -11.38 14.84 -17.97
N SER A 200 -12.70 14.84 -18.25
CA SER A 200 -13.67 15.33 -17.27
C SER A 200 -13.74 14.45 -16.03
N PHE A 201 -13.67 13.12 -16.20
CA PHE A 201 -13.62 12.19 -15.08
C PHE A 201 -12.35 12.42 -14.27
N GLU A 202 -11.21 12.44 -14.93
CA GLU A 202 -9.90 12.58 -14.28
C GLU A 202 -9.82 13.88 -13.49
N HIS A 203 -10.24 14.98 -14.08
CA HIS A 203 -10.26 16.28 -13.41
C HIS A 203 -11.18 16.29 -12.17
N GLN A 204 -12.41 15.81 -12.32
CA GLN A 204 -13.39 15.83 -11.24
C GLN A 204 -12.97 14.95 -10.06
N GLN A 205 -12.53 13.72 -10.33
CA GLN A 205 -12.19 12.78 -9.27
C GLN A 205 -10.86 13.13 -8.59
N LEU A 206 -9.86 13.60 -9.35
CA LEU A 206 -8.61 14.06 -8.78
C LEU A 206 -8.83 15.27 -7.85
N ASN A 207 -9.66 16.23 -8.27
CA ASN A 207 -10.04 17.36 -7.44
C ASN A 207 -10.74 16.93 -6.15
N GLU A 208 -11.67 15.99 -6.21
CA GLU A 208 -12.39 15.44 -5.04
C GLU A 208 -11.42 14.78 -4.04
N HIS A 209 -10.49 13.92 -4.52
CA HIS A 209 -9.49 13.26 -3.67
C HIS A 209 -8.50 14.25 -3.04
N LEU A 210 -8.04 15.25 -3.81
CA LEU A 210 -7.08 16.25 -3.30
C LEU A 210 -7.75 17.22 -2.32
N GLN A 211 -8.99 17.63 -2.56
CA GLN A 211 -9.75 18.43 -1.59
C GLN A 211 -10.05 17.65 -0.31
N PHE A 212 -10.38 16.36 -0.42
CA PHE A 212 -10.49 15.49 0.75
C PHE A 212 -9.19 15.49 1.55
N ALA A 213 -8.05 15.29 0.89
CA ALA A 213 -6.74 15.29 1.54
C ALA A 213 -6.51 16.59 2.33
N VAL A 214 -6.73 17.75 1.71
CA VAL A 214 -6.55 19.04 2.39
C VAL A 214 -7.47 19.18 3.60
N ARG A 215 -8.77 18.87 3.45
CA ARG A 215 -9.73 18.94 4.56
C ARG A 215 -9.36 17.99 5.69
N ALA A 216 -9.04 16.74 5.38
CA ALA A 216 -8.70 15.72 6.36
C ALA A 216 -7.42 16.06 7.13
N LEU A 217 -6.38 16.52 6.42
CA LEU A 217 -5.12 16.93 7.05
C LEU A 217 -5.29 18.17 7.93
N THR A 218 -6.04 19.17 7.47
CA THR A 218 -6.36 20.35 8.26
C THR A 218 -7.14 19.98 9.54
N ALA A 219 -8.15 19.12 9.42
CA ALA A 219 -8.92 18.63 10.56
C ALA A 219 -8.08 17.79 11.54
N ALA A 220 -7.06 17.07 11.04
CA ALA A 220 -6.11 16.34 11.86
C ALA A 220 -5.09 17.24 12.57
N GLY A 221 -5.03 18.53 12.26
CA GLY A 221 -4.14 19.50 12.90
C GLY A 221 -2.90 19.88 12.06
N ALA A 222 -2.87 19.53 10.78
CA ALA A 222 -1.81 19.93 9.88
C ALA A 222 -1.82 21.46 9.68
N GLN A 223 -0.67 22.09 9.85
CA GLN A 223 -0.52 23.54 9.67
C GLN A 223 -0.36 23.93 8.20
N HIS A 224 0.20 23.03 7.41
CA HIS A 224 0.40 23.22 5.98
C HIS A 224 0.29 21.90 5.23
N THR A 225 -0.34 21.91 4.07
CA THR A 225 -0.41 20.77 3.14
C THR A 225 0.29 21.13 1.85
N GLN A 226 1.26 20.34 1.44
CA GLN A 226 1.90 20.46 0.13
C GLN A 226 1.50 19.30 -0.76
N ILE A 227 0.96 19.60 -1.94
CA ILE A 227 0.61 18.63 -2.97
C ILE A 227 1.63 18.75 -4.10
N ARG A 228 2.28 17.63 -4.44
CA ARG A 228 3.19 17.54 -5.58
C ARG A 228 2.55 16.70 -6.66
N LEU A 229 2.28 17.31 -7.80
CA LEU A 229 1.68 16.67 -8.97
C LEU A 229 2.77 16.23 -9.94
N THR A 230 2.65 15.04 -10.50
CA THR A 230 3.56 14.56 -11.56
C THR A 230 2.74 14.23 -12.80
N CYS A 231 3.05 14.89 -13.91
CA CYS A 231 2.53 14.58 -15.22
C CYS A 231 3.35 13.43 -15.82
N LEU A 232 2.71 12.29 -16.06
CA LEU A 232 3.36 11.09 -16.62
C LEU A 232 3.22 11.03 -18.15
N GLU A 233 2.18 11.65 -18.68
CA GLU A 233 1.83 11.67 -20.10
C GLU A 233 1.48 13.10 -20.52
N GLU A 234 2.07 13.60 -21.59
CA GLU A 234 1.84 15.00 -22.05
C GLU A 234 0.35 15.29 -22.33
N ALA A 235 -0.39 14.30 -22.79
CA ALA A 235 -1.85 14.41 -22.96
C ALA A 235 -2.61 14.74 -21.67
N SER A 236 -2.01 14.50 -20.51
CA SER A 236 -2.59 14.80 -19.18
C SER A 236 -2.16 16.15 -18.60
N ARG A 237 -1.34 16.91 -19.31
CA ARG A 237 -0.88 18.26 -18.91
C ARG A 237 -2.04 19.19 -18.52
N PRO A 238 -3.15 19.25 -19.26
CA PRO A 238 -4.28 20.10 -18.90
C PRO A 238 -4.91 19.77 -17.54
N ILE A 239 -4.81 18.51 -17.08
CA ILE A 239 -5.30 18.10 -15.75
C ILE A 239 -4.43 18.75 -14.67
N VAL A 240 -3.09 18.67 -14.81
CA VAL A 240 -2.15 19.24 -13.85
C VAL A 240 -2.33 20.76 -13.74
N GLU A 241 -2.46 21.46 -14.87
CA GLU A 241 -2.67 22.90 -14.90
C GLU A 241 -3.96 23.33 -14.20
N ARG A 242 -5.06 22.63 -14.48
CA ARG A 242 -6.36 22.89 -13.80
C ARG A 242 -6.31 22.60 -12.30
N MET A 243 -5.62 21.53 -11.88
CA MET A 243 -5.46 21.21 -10.47
C MET A 243 -4.65 22.27 -9.74
N ARG A 244 -3.55 22.73 -10.32
CA ARG A 244 -2.75 23.82 -9.74
C ARG A 244 -3.57 25.11 -9.56
N ALA A 245 -4.32 25.50 -10.57
CA ALA A 245 -5.18 26.68 -10.50
C ALA A 245 -6.33 26.53 -9.49
N GLY A 246 -7.02 25.39 -9.49
CA GLY A 246 -8.19 25.16 -8.63
C GLY A 246 -7.86 25.00 -7.15
N LEU A 247 -6.72 24.39 -6.82
CA LEU A 247 -6.32 24.13 -5.44
C LEU A 247 -5.47 25.27 -4.83
N ALA A 248 -4.98 26.21 -5.63
CA ALA A 248 -4.17 27.33 -5.15
C ALA A 248 -4.91 28.29 -4.20
N SER A 249 -6.25 28.27 -4.23
CA SER A 249 -7.10 29.09 -3.34
C SER A 249 -7.39 28.43 -2.00
N LEU A 250 -6.99 27.17 -1.80
CA LEU A 250 -7.24 26.47 -0.53
C LEU A 250 -6.30 27.00 0.56
N PRO A 251 -6.82 27.26 1.77
CA PRO A 251 -6.01 27.80 2.86
C PRO A 251 -4.90 26.82 3.25
N ALA A 252 -3.74 27.37 3.63
CA ALA A 252 -2.59 26.62 4.11
C ALA A 252 -2.15 25.47 3.16
N THR A 253 -2.35 25.66 1.84
CA THR A 253 -2.07 24.64 0.84
C THR A 253 -1.12 25.19 -0.23
N SER A 254 -0.09 24.43 -0.58
CA SER A 254 0.75 24.69 -1.75
C SER A 254 0.65 23.56 -2.74
N VAL A 255 0.56 23.89 -4.02
CA VAL A 255 0.50 22.92 -5.11
C VAL A 255 1.63 23.18 -6.08
N MET A 256 2.48 22.21 -6.28
CA MET A 256 3.62 22.30 -7.19
C MET A 256 3.68 21.10 -8.13
N GLU A 257 4.40 21.23 -9.20
CA GLU A 257 4.74 20.12 -10.08
C GLU A 257 6.06 19.49 -9.63
N ASP A 258 6.12 18.15 -9.69
CA ASP A 258 7.31 17.35 -9.40
C ASP A 258 7.63 16.48 -10.63
N PRO A 259 8.34 17.03 -11.62
CA PRO A 259 8.71 16.30 -12.82
C PRO A 259 9.79 15.25 -12.56
N ASP A 260 10.56 15.41 -11.49
CA ASP A 260 11.71 14.58 -11.14
C ASP A 260 11.33 13.40 -10.23
N ARG A 261 10.05 13.20 -9.94
CA ARG A 261 9.60 12.04 -9.15
C ARG A 261 10.10 10.74 -9.77
N THR A 262 10.89 9.97 -9.04
CA THR A 262 11.43 8.66 -9.45
C THR A 262 10.69 7.48 -8.82
N THR A 263 10.11 7.68 -7.62
CA THR A 263 9.50 6.61 -6.82
C THR A 263 8.00 6.47 -7.09
N GLY A 264 7.51 5.22 -7.16
CA GLY A 264 6.08 4.92 -7.31
C GLY A 264 5.48 5.36 -8.64
N ARG A 265 6.26 5.39 -9.73
CA ARG A 265 5.76 5.76 -11.08
C ARG A 265 5.21 4.58 -11.87
N ALA A 266 5.70 3.38 -11.61
CA ALA A 266 5.59 2.24 -12.53
C ALA A 266 4.17 1.74 -12.78
N TYR A 267 3.21 2.02 -11.89
CA TYR A 267 1.83 1.57 -12.01
C TYR A 267 0.82 2.71 -12.24
N TYR A 268 1.24 3.97 -12.14
CA TYR A 268 0.38 5.12 -12.44
C TYR A 268 0.37 5.43 -13.93
N THR A 269 -0.73 6.02 -14.39
CA THR A 269 -0.97 6.53 -15.74
C THR A 269 -1.40 7.99 -15.69
N GLY A 270 -1.09 8.76 -16.71
CA GLY A 270 -1.53 10.15 -16.83
C GLY A 270 -0.99 11.09 -15.77
N VAL A 271 -1.61 11.10 -14.58
CA VAL A 271 -1.23 11.97 -13.45
C VAL A 271 -1.15 11.18 -12.16
N CYS A 272 -0.10 11.43 -11.39
CA CYS A 272 0.00 10.98 -10.00
C CYS A 272 0.43 12.12 -9.09
N PHE A 273 0.32 11.92 -7.78
CA PHE A 273 0.62 12.97 -6.80
C PHE A 273 1.23 12.37 -5.53
N LYS A 274 1.88 13.25 -4.76
CA LYS A 274 2.29 13.01 -3.37
C LYS A 274 1.76 14.11 -2.49
N ILE A 275 1.46 13.78 -1.25
CA ILE A 275 0.92 14.68 -0.24
C ILE A 275 1.89 14.73 0.92
N TYR A 276 2.29 15.93 1.25
CA TYR A 276 3.19 16.22 2.37
C TYR A 276 2.48 17.11 3.37
N THR A 277 2.78 16.91 4.62
CA THR A 277 2.42 17.84 5.69
C THR A 277 3.54 17.89 6.72
N GLY A 278 3.50 18.86 7.61
CA GLY A 278 4.50 18.98 8.65
C GLY A 278 4.17 20.05 9.65
N VAL A 279 4.97 20.09 10.70
CA VAL A 279 4.97 21.10 11.75
C VAL A 279 6.36 21.72 11.77
N GLU A 280 6.45 23.05 11.99
CA GLU A 280 7.72 23.77 12.12
C GLU A 280 8.65 23.71 10.87
N GLY A 281 8.06 23.52 9.67
CA GLY A 281 8.81 23.61 8.41
C GLY A 281 9.41 22.31 7.89
N GLU A 282 9.37 21.22 8.65
CA GLU A 282 9.76 19.91 8.18
C GLU A 282 8.56 19.21 7.52
N LEU A 283 8.67 18.90 6.22
CA LEU A 283 7.62 18.24 5.45
C LEU A 283 7.83 16.73 5.41
N VAL A 284 6.82 16.00 5.80
CA VAL A 284 6.77 14.53 5.78
C VAL A 284 5.75 14.06 4.75
N GLU A 285 6.14 13.11 3.90
CA GLU A 285 5.21 12.46 2.98
C GLU A 285 4.23 11.59 3.77
N VAL A 286 2.94 11.94 3.71
CA VAL A 286 1.88 11.24 4.46
C VAL A 286 0.91 10.48 3.56
N GLY A 287 0.93 10.72 2.26
CA GLY A 287 0.08 10.03 1.31
C GLY A 287 0.55 10.19 -0.13
N ASP A 288 0.04 9.32 -0.96
CA ASP A 288 0.20 9.41 -2.40
C ASP A 288 -1.04 8.87 -3.15
N GLY A 289 -1.06 9.04 -4.47
CA GLY A 289 -2.12 8.54 -5.30
C GLY A 289 -1.93 8.88 -6.77
N GLY A 290 -2.91 8.47 -7.58
CA GLY A 290 -2.90 8.73 -9.02
C GLY A 290 -3.84 7.80 -9.78
N PHE A 291 -3.91 8.03 -11.09
CA PHE A 291 -4.67 7.17 -11.97
C PHE A 291 -3.92 5.89 -12.26
N VAL A 292 -4.67 4.79 -12.35
CA VAL A 292 -4.15 3.46 -12.68
C VAL A 292 -5.06 2.79 -13.71
N ASP A 293 -4.51 1.85 -14.46
CA ASP A 293 -5.26 1.13 -15.50
C ASP A 293 -5.97 -0.15 -15.00
N TRP A 294 -5.99 -0.37 -13.69
CA TRP A 294 -6.42 -1.64 -13.10
C TRP A 294 -7.88 -1.97 -13.43
N SER A 295 -8.82 -1.03 -13.25
CA SER A 295 -10.24 -1.27 -13.58
C SER A 295 -10.43 -1.60 -15.06
N ARG A 296 -9.70 -0.92 -15.95
CA ARG A 296 -9.70 -1.23 -17.39
C ARG A 296 -9.26 -2.67 -17.67
N ARG A 297 -8.21 -3.13 -16.99
CA ARG A 297 -7.68 -4.48 -17.14
C ARG A 297 -8.59 -5.53 -16.50
N LEU A 298 -9.13 -5.25 -15.32
CA LEU A 298 -10.01 -6.16 -14.57
C LEU A 298 -11.37 -6.34 -15.26
N THR A 299 -11.93 -5.29 -15.86
CA THR A 299 -13.25 -5.34 -16.53
C THR A 299 -13.13 -5.63 -18.04
N GLY A 300 -11.93 -5.59 -18.62
CA GLY A 300 -11.74 -5.66 -20.08
C GLY A 300 -12.30 -4.44 -20.83
N ASN A 301 -12.67 -3.36 -20.15
CA ASN A 301 -13.33 -2.20 -20.74
C ASN A 301 -12.38 -0.98 -20.81
N ARG A 302 -12.01 -0.60 -22.03
CA ARG A 302 -11.07 0.52 -22.29
C ARG A 302 -11.56 1.89 -21.80
N LYS A 303 -12.87 2.03 -21.55
CA LYS A 303 -13.48 3.27 -21.06
C LYS A 303 -13.45 3.40 -19.53
N GLU A 304 -13.14 2.33 -18.81
CA GLU A 304 -13.06 2.40 -17.35
C GLU A 304 -11.78 3.13 -16.90
N ARG A 305 -11.94 3.90 -15.83
CA ARG A 305 -10.92 4.71 -15.17
C ARG A 305 -10.91 4.38 -13.69
N LEU A 306 -9.76 4.49 -13.07
CA LEU A 306 -9.61 4.30 -11.63
C LEU A 306 -8.61 5.33 -11.10
N LEU A 307 -9.03 6.07 -10.08
CA LEU A 307 -8.18 6.89 -9.25
C LEU A 307 -8.03 6.20 -7.89
N ILE A 308 -6.81 6.14 -7.38
CA ILE A 308 -6.48 5.62 -6.06
C ILE A 308 -5.75 6.67 -5.23
N SER A 309 -5.94 6.63 -3.91
CA SER A 309 -5.19 7.42 -2.93
C SER A 309 -4.96 6.62 -1.67
N GLY A 310 -3.83 6.82 -1.02
CA GLY A 310 -3.49 6.16 0.24
C GLY A 310 -2.82 7.13 1.23
N PHE A 311 -3.17 7.01 2.52
CA PHE A 311 -2.60 7.79 3.61
C PHE A 311 -2.08 6.85 4.69
N GLY A 312 -0.80 6.98 5.05
CA GLY A 312 -0.18 6.23 6.13
C GLY A 312 -0.57 6.83 7.49
N LEU A 313 -1.43 6.13 8.23
CA LEU A 313 -2.00 6.69 9.47
C LEU A 313 -0.99 6.85 10.59
N GLU A 314 -0.04 5.92 10.76
CA GLU A 314 1.02 6.06 11.76
C GLU A 314 1.86 7.31 11.50
N ARG A 315 2.29 7.48 10.25
CA ARG A 315 3.11 8.63 9.86
C ARG A 315 2.35 9.93 10.03
N LEU A 316 1.08 9.96 9.64
CA LEU A 316 0.22 11.12 9.84
C LEU A 316 0.02 11.43 11.32
N ALA A 317 -0.33 10.44 12.14
CA ALA A 317 -0.52 10.61 13.57
C ALA A 317 0.74 11.14 14.27
N GLU A 318 1.93 10.64 13.91
CA GLU A 318 3.19 11.15 14.44
C GLU A 318 3.51 12.57 14.00
N THR A 319 3.11 12.96 12.78
CA THR A 319 3.41 14.28 12.22
C THR A 319 2.51 15.37 12.80
N VAL A 320 1.22 15.08 13.00
CA VAL A 320 0.24 16.09 13.45
C VAL A 320 0.03 16.14 14.97
N THR A 321 0.45 15.11 15.70
CA THR A 321 0.38 15.11 17.16
C THR A 321 1.69 15.66 17.73
N PRO A 322 1.68 16.78 18.46
CA PRO A 322 2.88 17.25 19.15
C PRO A 322 3.43 16.13 20.04
N ARG A 323 4.66 15.69 19.80
CA ARG A 323 5.32 14.77 20.74
C ARG A 323 5.43 15.50 22.08
N PRO A 324 4.93 14.92 23.19
CA PRO A 324 5.39 15.39 24.48
C PRO A 324 6.92 15.28 24.45
N ARG A 325 7.63 16.34 24.71
CA ARG A 325 9.08 16.28 24.92
C ARG A 325 9.29 15.26 26.02
N LEU A 326 9.68 14.05 25.65
CA LEU A 326 10.21 13.08 26.59
C LEU A 326 11.49 13.73 27.11
N ASP A 327 11.43 14.24 28.32
CA ASP A 327 12.61 14.58 29.09
C ASP A 327 13.56 13.40 28.95
N GLN A 328 14.74 13.66 28.40
CA GLN A 328 15.80 12.68 28.31
C GLN A 328 16.30 12.38 29.73
N SER A 329 15.55 11.58 30.47
CA SER A 329 16.03 11.00 31.72
C SER A 329 17.14 10.00 31.39
N PRO A 330 18.35 10.17 31.92
CA PRO A 330 19.52 9.34 31.59
C PRO A 330 19.51 8.01 32.36
N ALA A 331 18.49 7.15 32.14
CA ALA A 331 18.32 5.90 32.88
C ALA A 331 18.71 4.62 32.12
N HIS A 332 19.25 4.70 30.91
CA HIS A 332 19.60 3.49 30.17
C HIS A 332 21.05 3.39 29.65
N GLN A 333 21.98 4.12 30.29
CA GLN A 333 23.41 4.01 29.97
C GLN A 333 24.26 3.25 30.99
N LYS A 334 23.67 2.44 31.90
CA LYS A 334 24.47 1.66 32.90
C LYS A 334 24.20 0.15 32.86
N ALA A 335 24.17 -0.48 31.68
CA ALA A 335 24.09 -1.94 31.59
C ALA A 335 25.08 -2.58 30.58
N THR A 336 26.13 -1.86 30.18
CA THR A 336 27.15 -2.42 29.26
C THR A 336 28.60 -2.08 29.66
N GLN A 337 28.90 -2.01 30.96
CA GLN A 337 30.28 -1.99 31.44
C GLN A 337 30.35 -2.66 32.81
N SER A 338 30.38 -3.99 32.86
CA SER A 338 31.05 -4.76 33.92
C SER A 338 30.95 -6.26 33.62
N THR A 339 31.81 -6.77 32.75
CA THR A 339 32.28 -8.15 32.77
C THR A 339 33.58 -8.18 31.95
N ASP A 340 34.65 -7.66 32.51
CA ASP A 340 36.01 -8.05 32.17
C ASP A 340 36.91 -7.62 33.33
N SER A 341 37.10 -8.50 34.25
CA SER A 341 38.24 -8.64 35.12
C SER A 341 37.87 -9.61 36.24
N ASP A 342 38.28 -10.86 36.08
CA ASP A 342 38.80 -11.74 37.09
C ASP A 342 38.89 -13.16 36.52
N ASN A 343 40.03 -13.42 35.92
CA ASN A 343 40.51 -14.79 35.85
C ASN A 343 42.06 -14.75 35.79
N CYS A 344 42.66 -14.75 36.95
CA CYS A 344 44.07 -15.15 37.17
C CYS A 344 44.19 -15.60 38.64
N SER A 345 44.09 -16.88 38.84
CA SER A 345 44.83 -17.69 39.79
C SER A 345 44.41 -19.15 39.71
#